data_8bbcd89364a4daa982605406a772f2be
#
_entry.id   8bbcd89364a4daa982605406a772f2be
#
_cell.length_a   1.000
_cell.length_b   1.000
_cell.length_c   1.000
_cell.angle_alpha   90.00
_cell.angle_beta   90.00
_cell.angle_gamma   90.00
#
_symmetry.space_group_name_H-M   'P 1'
#
loop_
_entity.id
_entity.type
_entity.pdbx_description
1 polymer ?
#
loop_
_entity_poly.entity_id
_entity_poly.type
_entity_poly.pdbx_seq_one_letter_code
_entity_poly.pdbx_strand_id
1 'polypeptide(L)'
;MAETDPPAPPSAPRAWRTLDARPSADTLVKPGELVDVVEVTPLTLADRRIYNLLLENAWDSIDKPVTHTIPKALLRGSHNANDRIGASIERLMSAIVRVSVVWDGEPAVERVQLLGGNVETLRRDGMLEYEIPARLRRIIANSAVFARLQREVMFALTSKYALTLYEMVQKRGNLRWRSSEKFDLEGLRAVLGVPKGKLTTWSNLKLRAIDPAVAEVNALSDYVVEIAPIKSGRRVTHVELRWWKKDGAGQGAAARELQGSKVGRAARVAGTAEEPAAPLRPRPATMDRVGAPLRTETYETARLRHPGYDIYFVESEWRSWSRGKDEPQDPDRAFLAFFRTYAERHPI
;
A
#
# COMPACT_ATOMS: atom_id res chain seq x y z
N MET A 1 -27.58 -41.11 41.31
CA MET A 1 -28.05 -40.21 40.24
C MET A 1 -26.98 -39.14 40.06
N ALA A 2 -26.22 -39.24 38.99
CA ALA A 2 -25.19 -38.23 38.67
C ALA A 2 -25.88 -37.07 37.94
N GLU A 3 -25.85 -35.91 38.55
CA GLU A 3 -26.33 -34.67 38.00
C GLU A 3 -25.37 -34.23 36.87
N THR A 4 -25.80 -34.32 35.63
CA THR A 4 -25.04 -33.86 34.48
C THR A 4 -25.18 -32.33 34.42
N ASP A 5 -24.07 -31.66 34.63
CA ASP A 5 -23.97 -30.18 34.39
C ASP A 5 -24.50 -29.83 32.99
N PRO A 6 -25.29 -28.76 32.87
CA PRO A 6 -25.76 -28.27 31.56
C PRO A 6 -24.56 -27.83 30.70
N PRO A 7 -24.60 -28.08 29.37
CA PRO A 7 -23.52 -27.66 28.49
C PRO A 7 -23.34 -26.12 28.56
N ALA A 8 -22.08 -25.72 28.66
CA ALA A 8 -21.70 -24.32 28.68
C ALA A 8 -22.31 -23.60 27.46
N PRO A 9 -22.84 -22.36 27.62
CA PRO A 9 -23.40 -21.60 26.51
C PRO A 9 -22.34 -21.40 25.41
N PRO A 10 -22.76 -21.45 24.13
CA PRO A 10 -21.83 -21.22 23.02
C PRO A 10 -21.14 -19.86 23.21
N SER A 11 -19.80 -19.88 23.15
CA SER A 11 -19.01 -18.66 23.27
C SER A 11 -19.47 -17.65 22.20
N ALA A 12 -19.74 -16.40 22.61
CA ALA A 12 -20.07 -15.34 21.69
C ALA A 12 -19.05 -15.28 20.54
N PRO A 13 -19.47 -15.04 19.30
CA PRO A 13 -18.54 -14.99 18.17
C PRO A 13 -17.43 -13.96 18.47
N ARG A 14 -16.18 -14.39 18.38
CA ARG A 14 -15.01 -13.54 18.63
C ARG A 14 -15.09 -12.32 17.73
N ALA A 15 -15.07 -11.13 18.33
CA ALA A 15 -15.01 -9.88 17.57
C ALA A 15 -13.81 -9.89 16.62
N TRP A 16 -14.03 -9.50 15.38
CA TRP A 16 -12.98 -9.41 14.36
C TRP A 16 -11.89 -8.40 14.79
N ARG A 17 -10.62 -8.75 14.58
CA ARG A 17 -9.46 -7.90 14.91
C ARG A 17 -8.62 -7.63 13.68
N THR A 18 -7.89 -6.54 13.70
CA THR A 18 -6.93 -6.18 12.62
C THR A 18 -5.92 -7.29 12.35
N LEU A 19 -5.49 -8.04 13.36
CA LEU A 19 -4.58 -9.18 13.22
C LEU A 19 -5.18 -10.37 12.45
N ASP A 20 -6.49 -10.41 12.26
CA ASP A 20 -7.14 -11.42 11.43
C ASP A 20 -7.00 -11.09 9.92
N ALA A 21 -6.68 -9.84 9.58
CA ALA A 21 -6.32 -9.44 8.23
C ALA A 21 -4.91 -9.90 7.89
N ARG A 22 -4.73 -10.55 6.73
CA ARG A 22 -3.41 -11.00 6.30
C ARG A 22 -2.82 -10.06 5.27
N PRO A 23 -1.53 -9.68 5.39
CA PRO A 23 -0.76 -9.09 4.31
C PRO A 23 -0.69 -10.06 3.11
N SER A 24 -0.40 -9.56 1.93
CA SER A 24 -0.08 -10.36 0.73
C SER A 24 1.24 -9.88 0.13
N ALA A 25 1.72 -10.55 -0.92
CA ALA A 25 2.95 -10.13 -1.61
C ALA A 25 2.91 -8.65 -2.03
N ASP A 26 1.72 -8.15 -2.40
CA ASP A 26 1.53 -6.81 -2.95
C ASP A 26 0.95 -5.82 -1.95
N THR A 27 0.48 -6.28 -0.78
CA THR A 27 -0.22 -5.43 0.19
C THR A 27 0.26 -5.64 1.62
N LEU A 28 0.39 -4.53 2.35
CA LEU A 28 0.62 -4.51 3.79
C LEU A 28 -0.68 -4.18 4.53
N VAL A 29 -0.74 -4.58 5.79
CA VAL A 29 -1.81 -4.20 6.71
C VAL A 29 -1.21 -3.30 7.79
N LYS A 30 -1.84 -2.14 8.03
CA LYS A 30 -1.43 -1.20 9.07
C LYS A 30 -2.59 -0.96 10.03
N PRO A 31 -2.42 -1.18 11.33
CA PRO A 31 -3.45 -0.89 12.33
C PRO A 31 -3.92 0.56 12.25
N GLY A 32 -5.21 0.77 12.39
CA GLY A 32 -5.82 2.08 12.19
C GLY A 32 -5.37 3.12 13.20
N GLU A 33 -5.04 2.71 14.40
CA GLU A 33 -4.49 3.56 15.46
C GLU A 33 -3.10 4.11 15.07
N LEU A 34 -2.35 3.36 14.22
CA LEU A 34 -1.04 3.79 13.70
C LEU A 34 -1.13 4.63 12.42
N VAL A 35 -2.32 4.79 11.86
CA VAL A 35 -2.57 5.68 10.71
C VAL A 35 -2.80 7.12 11.18
N ASP A 36 -3.65 7.30 12.19
CA ASP A 36 -4.03 8.63 12.70
C ASP A 36 -3.14 9.09 13.87
N VAL A 37 -1.88 8.69 13.85
CA VAL A 37 -0.93 9.11 14.88
C VAL A 37 -0.53 10.56 14.73
N VAL A 38 -0.40 11.25 15.83
CA VAL A 38 0.19 12.58 15.91
C VAL A 38 1.65 12.44 16.29
N GLU A 39 2.55 12.78 15.36
CA GLU A 39 3.98 12.73 15.59
C GLU A 39 4.43 13.87 16.53
N VAL A 40 5.07 13.51 17.64
CA VAL A 40 5.78 14.48 18.46
C VAL A 40 7.13 14.80 17.83
N THR A 41 7.78 13.77 17.26
CA THR A 41 9.02 13.87 16.49
C THR A 41 8.69 13.69 15.00
N PRO A 42 8.97 14.67 14.14
CA PRO A 42 8.63 14.57 12.72
C PRO A 42 9.39 13.44 12.02
N LEU A 43 8.66 12.57 11.35
CA LEU A 43 9.21 11.49 10.53
C LEU A 43 9.36 11.95 9.06
N THR A 44 10.34 11.37 8.37
CA THR A 44 10.53 11.53 6.93
C THR A 44 9.68 10.50 6.16
N LEU A 45 9.61 10.65 4.84
CA LEU A 45 8.98 9.64 3.97
C LEU A 45 9.70 8.28 4.09
N ALA A 46 11.03 8.29 4.15
CA ALA A 46 11.82 7.07 4.30
C ALA A 46 11.53 6.36 5.62
N ASP A 47 11.46 7.09 6.72
CA ASP A 47 11.15 6.54 8.04
C ASP A 47 9.78 5.85 8.07
N ARG A 48 8.77 6.50 7.48
CA ARG A 48 7.41 5.94 7.40
C ARG A 48 7.35 4.67 6.55
N ARG A 49 8.07 4.63 5.41
CA ARG A 49 8.18 3.44 4.58
C ARG A 49 8.88 2.30 5.30
N ILE A 50 10.02 2.58 5.91
CA ILE A 50 10.76 1.59 6.70
C ILE A 50 9.87 1.06 7.82
N TYR A 51 9.17 1.93 8.53
CA TYR A 51 8.26 1.51 9.60
C TYR A 51 7.15 0.58 9.10
N ASN A 52 6.53 0.89 7.97
CA ASN A 52 5.51 0.02 7.36
C ASN A 52 6.08 -1.37 7.00
N LEU A 53 7.32 -1.44 6.50
CA LEU A 53 7.99 -2.71 6.20
C LEU A 53 8.36 -3.49 7.48
N LEU A 54 8.74 -2.80 8.55
CA LEU A 54 9.01 -3.45 9.84
C LEU A 54 7.73 -4.03 10.45
N LEU A 55 6.59 -3.32 10.36
CA LEU A 55 5.29 -3.84 10.80
C LEU A 55 4.88 -5.08 10.00
N GLU A 56 5.08 -5.05 8.68
CA GLU A 56 4.78 -6.19 7.80
C GLU A 56 5.64 -7.42 8.15
N ASN A 57 6.94 -7.22 8.31
CA ASN A 57 7.87 -8.30 8.66
C ASN A 57 7.54 -8.93 10.03
N ALA A 58 7.04 -8.13 10.97
CA ALA A 58 6.66 -8.59 12.30
C ALA A 58 5.26 -9.24 12.35
N TRP A 59 4.44 -9.15 11.30
CA TRP A 59 2.98 -9.33 11.33
C TRP A 59 2.50 -10.60 12.04
N ASP A 60 3.13 -11.75 11.79
CA ASP A 60 2.69 -13.03 12.33
C ASP A 60 2.92 -13.18 13.85
N SER A 61 3.73 -12.31 14.43
CA SER A 61 4.06 -12.31 15.86
C SER A 61 4.15 -10.90 16.47
N ILE A 62 3.53 -9.92 15.81
CA ILE A 62 3.63 -8.50 16.16
C ILE A 62 3.05 -8.16 17.54
N ASP A 63 2.12 -8.98 18.03
CA ASP A 63 1.51 -8.86 19.37
C ASP A 63 2.31 -9.60 20.46
N LYS A 64 3.32 -10.42 20.08
CA LYS A 64 4.10 -11.24 20.99
C LYS A 64 5.35 -10.50 21.51
N PRO A 65 5.85 -10.81 22.69
CA PRO A 65 7.07 -10.25 23.25
C PRO A 65 8.33 -10.93 22.68
N VAL A 66 8.53 -10.80 21.38
CA VAL A 66 9.67 -11.38 20.64
C VAL A 66 10.43 -10.31 19.88
N THR A 67 11.69 -10.57 19.59
CA THR A 67 12.48 -9.80 18.64
C THR A 67 12.20 -10.28 17.22
N HIS A 68 12.28 -9.35 16.27
CA HIS A 68 12.09 -9.61 14.85
C HIS A 68 13.39 -9.33 14.10
N THR A 69 13.67 -10.08 13.05
CA THR A 69 14.83 -9.86 12.20
C THR A 69 14.43 -9.63 10.77
N ILE A 70 15.13 -8.73 10.08
CA ILE A 70 14.90 -8.40 8.67
C ILE A 70 16.22 -8.11 7.95
N PRO A 71 16.41 -8.61 6.71
CA PRO A 71 17.53 -8.18 5.89
C PRO A 71 17.42 -6.69 5.56
N LYS A 72 18.48 -5.92 5.81
CA LYS A 72 18.50 -4.47 5.51
C LYS A 72 18.24 -4.16 4.04
N ALA A 73 18.56 -5.09 3.15
CA ALA A 73 18.25 -4.96 1.73
C ALA A 73 16.74 -4.76 1.45
N LEU A 74 15.86 -5.39 2.23
CA LEU A 74 14.40 -5.26 2.07
C LEU A 74 13.87 -3.88 2.51
N LEU A 75 14.62 -3.15 3.35
CA LEU A 75 14.24 -1.83 3.83
C LEU A 75 14.64 -0.70 2.87
N ARG A 76 15.48 -0.96 1.89
CA ARG A 76 16.05 0.08 1.01
C ARG A 76 15.07 0.61 -0.05
N GLY A 77 14.03 -0.12 -0.40
CA GLY A 77 13.15 0.26 -1.51
C GLY A 77 13.89 0.36 -2.84
N SER A 78 13.30 1.03 -3.82
CA SER A 78 13.86 1.18 -5.18
C SER A 78 14.95 2.27 -5.31
N HIS A 79 15.34 2.93 -4.23
CA HIS A 79 16.35 4.01 -4.25
C HIS A 79 17.65 3.56 -3.57
N ASN A 80 18.78 3.82 -4.25
CA ASN A 80 20.15 3.61 -3.77
C ASN A 80 20.55 4.50 -2.57
N ALA A 81 19.63 4.88 -1.72
CA ALA A 81 19.88 5.68 -0.52
C ALA A 81 20.65 4.85 0.50
N ASN A 82 21.97 4.77 0.30
CA ASN A 82 22.92 3.99 1.10
C ASN A 82 23.04 4.45 2.54
N ASP A 83 22.51 5.61 2.87
CA ASP A 83 23.01 6.33 4.04
C ASP A 83 22.14 6.24 5.27
N ARG A 84 21.00 5.52 5.27
CA ARG A 84 20.01 6.06 6.20
C ARG A 84 19.08 5.05 6.85
N ILE A 85 19.35 3.77 6.71
CA ILE A 85 18.55 2.80 7.50
C ILE A 85 18.82 3.06 8.97
N GLY A 86 20.09 3.09 9.40
CA GLY A 86 20.46 3.39 10.78
C GLY A 86 19.88 4.71 11.28
N ALA A 87 20.05 5.80 10.52
CA ALA A 87 19.46 7.09 10.88
C ALA A 87 17.91 7.08 10.92
N SER A 88 17.26 6.27 10.07
CA SER A 88 15.80 6.08 10.15
C SER A 88 15.40 5.28 11.38
N ILE A 89 16.15 4.23 11.71
CA ILE A 89 15.93 3.43 12.92
C ILE A 89 16.09 4.31 14.16
N GLU A 90 17.14 5.12 14.26
CA GLU A 90 17.34 6.06 15.38
C GLU A 90 16.17 7.04 15.51
N ARG A 91 15.68 7.60 14.39
CA ARG A 91 14.50 8.47 14.43
C ARG A 91 13.23 7.74 14.85
N LEU A 92 13.01 6.51 14.39
CA LEU A 92 11.86 5.68 14.78
C LEU A 92 11.93 5.32 16.28
N MET A 93 13.11 5.02 16.81
CA MET A 93 13.33 4.77 18.25
C MET A 93 13.12 6.03 19.09
N SER A 94 13.47 7.19 18.55
CA SER A 94 13.29 8.49 19.22
C SER A 94 11.89 9.08 19.00
N ALA A 95 11.13 8.54 18.05
CA ALA A 95 9.81 9.05 17.71
C ALA A 95 8.78 8.67 18.77
N ILE A 96 8.18 9.69 19.38
CA ILE A 96 7.00 9.53 20.21
C ILE A 96 5.77 9.89 19.37
N VAL A 97 4.81 8.98 19.35
CA VAL A 97 3.51 9.22 18.74
C VAL A 97 2.42 9.24 19.80
N ARG A 98 1.37 10.03 19.54
CA ARG A 98 0.16 10.04 20.34
C ARG A 98 -0.92 9.23 19.63
N VAL A 99 -1.49 8.29 20.37
CA VAL A 99 -2.57 7.43 19.91
C VAL A 99 -3.78 7.68 20.79
N SER A 100 -4.92 7.94 20.17
CA SER A 100 -6.20 8.01 20.89
C SER A 100 -6.64 6.61 21.29
N VAL A 101 -6.89 6.42 22.57
CA VAL A 101 -7.31 5.13 23.15
C VAL A 101 -8.52 5.36 24.08
N VAL A 102 -9.15 4.28 24.48
CA VAL A 102 -10.09 4.30 25.62
C VAL A 102 -9.40 3.66 26.80
N TRP A 103 -9.34 4.34 27.92
CA TRP A 103 -8.83 3.83 29.18
C TRP A 103 -9.86 4.00 30.27
N ASP A 104 -10.21 2.90 30.90
CA ASP A 104 -11.21 2.85 31.97
C ASP A 104 -12.57 3.48 31.56
N GLY A 105 -12.96 3.23 30.31
CA GLY A 105 -14.19 3.78 29.72
C GLY A 105 -14.09 5.23 29.23
N GLU A 106 -13.00 5.94 29.51
CA GLU A 106 -12.81 7.35 29.15
C GLU A 106 -11.89 7.54 27.94
N PRO A 107 -12.16 8.55 27.08
CA PRO A 107 -11.23 8.94 26.02
C PRO A 107 -9.89 9.36 26.61
N ALA A 108 -8.80 8.75 26.16
CA ALA A 108 -7.45 8.99 26.64
C ALA A 108 -6.45 9.11 25.49
N VAL A 109 -5.28 9.66 25.82
CA VAL A 109 -4.14 9.75 24.89
C VAL A 109 -2.99 8.93 25.44
N GLU A 110 -2.62 7.90 24.71
CA GLU A 110 -1.40 7.13 24.99
C GLU A 110 -0.22 7.67 24.18
N ARG A 111 0.96 7.81 24.82
CA ARG A 111 2.21 8.18 24.15
C ARG A 111 3.10 6.96 24.10
N VAL A 112 3.51 6.59 22.88
CA VAL A 112 4.31 5.38 22.66
C VAL A 112 5.46 5.66 21.71
N GLN A 113 6.55 4.92 21.87
CA GLN A 113 7.62 4.86 20.87
C GLN A 113 7.19 3.90 19.73
N LEU A 114 7.63 4.21 18.52
CA LEU A 114 7.34 3.36 17.36
C LEU A 114 8.22 2.12 17.31
N LEU A 115 9.46 2.21 17.79
CA LEU A 115 10.43 1.13 17.77
C LEU A 115 11.13 1.02 19.12
N GLY A 116 11.33 -0.21 19.58
CA GLY A 116 12.07 -0.54 20.79
C GLY A 116 13.56 -0.69 20.55
N GLY A 117 14.20 -1.59 21.32
CA GLY A 117 15.62 -1.93 21.13
C GLY A 117 15.90 -2.50 19.75
N ASN A 118 17.13 -2.31 19.27
CA ASN A 118 17.58 -2.88 18.03
C ASN A 118 19.06 -3.27 18.06
N VAL A 119 19.43 -4.24 17.22
CA VAL A 119 20.83 -4.55 16.88
C VAL A 119 20.96 -4.52 15.37
N GLU A 120 21.90 -3.75 14.88
CA GLU A 120 22.16 -3.59 13.46
C GLU A 120 23.60 -4.01 13.13
N THR A 121 23.76 -4.90 12.15
CA THR A 121 25.10 -5.22 11.64
C THR A 121 25.65 -4.04 10.84
N LEU A 122 26.93 -3.74 10.99
CA LEU A 122 27.59 -2.63 10.26
C LEU A 122 27.70 -2.89 8.75
N ARG A 123 27.59 -4.14 8.32
CA ARG A 123 27.63 -4.50 6.89
C ARG A 123 26.39 -3.97 6.16
N ARG A 124 26.61 -3.49 4.93
CA ARG A 124 25.55 -2.97 4.06
C ARG A 124 24.40 -3.96 3.84
N ASP A 125 24.72 -5.23 3.61
CA ASP A 125 23.77 -6.30 3.33
C ASP A 125 23.46 -7.16 4.56
N GLY A 126 23.65 -6.58 5.74
CA GLY A 126 23.45 -7.28 7.00
C GLY A 126 21.99 -7.32 7.43
N MET A 127 21.82 -7.78 8.66
CA MET A 127 20.53 -7.94 9.32
C MET A 127 20.28 -6.78 10.27
N LEU A 128 19.01 -6.45 10.45
CA LEU A 128 18.49 -5.63 11.53
C LEU A 128 17.63 -6.55 12.41
N GLU A 129 17.93 -6.58 13.71
CA GLU A 129 17.05 -7.10 14.75
C GLU A 129 16.36 -5.92 15.43
N TYR A 130 15.07 -6.05 15.77
CA TYR A 130 14.30 -4.97 16.36
C TYR A 130 13.13 -5.49 17.19
N GLU A 131 12.64 -4.63 18.08
CA GLU A 131 11.50 -4.92 18.95
C GLU A 131 10.35 -3.95 18.73
N ILE A 132 9.13 -4.47 18.79
CA ILE A 132 7.93 -3.66 18.90
C ILE A 132 7.65 -3.39 20.37
N PRO A 133 7.55 -2.13 20.83
CA PRO A 133 7.35 -1.80 22.24
C PRO A 133 6.08 -2.43 22.82
N ALA A 134 6.13 -2.87 24.08
CA ALA A 134 5.03 -3.58 24.74
C ALA A 134 3.69 -2.84 24.69
N ARG A 135 3.70 -1.53 24.89
CA ARG A 135 2.47 -0.70 24.78
C ARG A 135 1.92 -0.69 23.37
N LEU A 136 2.79 -0.61 22.36
CA LEU A 136 2.39 -0.62 20.96
C LEU A 136 1.80 -1.99 20.55
N ARG A 137 2.42 -3.10 21.00
CA ARG A 137 1.86 -4.46 20.78
C ARG A 137 0.44 -4.58 21.31
N ARG A 138 0.17 -4.05 22.51
CA ARG A 138 -1.18 -4.04 23.11
C ARG A 138 -2.18 -3.24 22.27
N ILE A 139 -1.80 -2.07 21.77
CA ILE A 139 -2.64 -1.25 20.88
C ILE A 139 -2.96 -2.04 19.61
N ILE A 140 -1.96 -2.64 18.97
CA ILE A 140 -2.12 -3.45 17.75
C ILE A 140 -3.02 -4.67 18.00
N ALA A 141 -2.81 -5.37 19.12
CA ALA A 141 -3.59 -6.56 19.47
C ALA A 141 -5.09 -6.25 19.65
N ASN A 142 -5.44 -5.04 20.10
CA ASN A 142 -6.82 -4.58 20.32
C ASN A 142 -7.40 -3.83 19.12
N SER A 143 -6.64 -3.61 18.06
CA SER A 143 -7.10 -2.89 16.88
C SER A 143 -8.18 -3.66 16.13
N ALA A 144 -9.26 -2.97 15.75
CA ALA A 144 -10.37 -3.52 14.96
C ALA A 144 -10.52 -2.84 13.59
N VAL A 145 -9.73 -1.81 13.30
CA VAL A 145 -9.75 -1.05 12.05
C VAL A 145 -8.33 -0.99 11.48
N PHE A 146 -8.20 -1.15 10.17
CA PHE A 146 -6.90 -1.14 9.50
C PHE A 146 -6.93 -0.41 8.16
N ALA A 147 -5.75 -0.03 7.68
CA ALA A 147 -5.49 0.37 6.31
C ALA A 147 -4.83 -0.81 5.57
N ARG A 148 -5.29 -1.11 4.35
CA ARG A 148 -4.62 -2.04 3.45
C ARG A 148 -3.85 -1.22 2.40
N LEU A 149 -2.54 -1.28 2.47
CA LEU A 149 -1.65 -0.44 1.65
C LEU A 149 -1.06 -1.27 0.53
N GLN A 150 -1.22 -0.83 -0.71
CA GLN A 150 -0.53 -1.42 -1.86
C GLN A 150 0.94 -1.01 -1.80
N ARG A 151 1.84 -1.98 -1.83
CA ARG A 151 3.29 -1.77 -1.73
C ARG A 151 3.79 -0.86 -2.86
N GLU A 152 3.35 -1.10 -4.08
CA GLU A 152 3.74 -0.31 -5.25
C GLU A 152 3.34 1.16 -5.10
N VAL A 153 2.10 1.43 -4.67
CA VAL A 153 1.62 2.81 -4.40
C VAL A 153 2.47 3.46 -3.33
N MET A 154 2.69 2.79 -2.20
CA MET A 154 3.50 3.30 -1.09
C MET A 154 4.90 3.74 -1.55
N PHE A 155 5.54 2.97 -2.45
CA PHE A 155 6.86 3.31 -2.99
C PHE A 155 6.83 4.32 -4.14
N ALA A 156 5.70 4.52 -4.79
CA ALA A 156 5.54 5.49 -5.86
C ALA A 156 5.32 6.92 -5.36
N LEU A 157 4.65 7.09 -4.20
CA LEU A 157 4.40 8.40 -3.59
C LEU A 157 5.71 9.11 -3.26
N THR A 158 5.80 10.42 -3.48
CA THR A 158 7.06 11.18 -3.38
C THR A 158 7.17 12.02 -2.12
N SER A 159 6.07 12.23 -1.40
CA SER A 159 6.07 13.02 -0.18
C SER A 159 5.49 12.25 1.02
N LYS A 160 5.93 12.61 2.23
CA LYS A 160 5.35 12.05 3.45
C LYS A 160 3.87 12.42 3.61
N TYR A 161 3.48 13.57 3.08
CA TYR A 161 2.09 14.03 3.12
C TYR A 161 1.20 13.17 2.24
N ALA A 162 1.68 12.81 1.05
CA ALA A 162 0.98 11.89 0.15
C ALA A 162 0.85 10.49 0.77
N LEU A 163 1.93 9.97 1.38
CA LEU A 163 1.87 8.67 2.05
C LEU A 163 0.89 8.68 3.22
N THR A 164 0.93 9.72 4.06
CA THR A 164 -0.01 9.85 5.18
C THR A 164 -1.45 9.96 4.69
N LEU A 165 -1.71 10.79 3.68
CA LEU A 165 -3.06 10.95 3.12
C LEU A 165 -3.56 9.62 2.51
N TYR A 166 -2.69 8.90 1.82
CA TYR A 166 -3.00 7.57 1.30
C TYR A 166 -3.38 6.58 2.41
N GLU A 167 -2.56 6.50 3.48
CA GLU A 167 -2.86 5.66 4.65
C GLU A 167 -4.21 6.04 5.30
N MET A 168 -4.46 7.35 5.47
CA MET A 168 -5.72 7.87 6.02
C MET A 168 -6.92 7.42 5.19
N VAL A 169 -6.82 7.51 3.87
CA VAL A 169 -7.92 7.15 2.97
C VAL A 169 -8.12 5.64 2.90
N GLN A 170 -7.06 4.86 2.87
CA GLN A 170 -7.14 3.39 2.90
C GLN A 170 -7.78 2.87 4.20
N LYS A 171 -7.50 3.51 5.34
CA LYS A 171 -8.20 3.21 6.61
C LYS A 171 -9.69 3.53 6.52
N ARG A 172 -10.01 4.73 6.06
CA ARG A 172 -11.39 5.26 6.03
C ARG A 172 -12.25 4.64 4.94
N GLY A 173 -11.65 4.28 3.81
CA GLY A 173 -12.32 3.62 2.71
C GLY A 173 -12.90 2.25 3.06
N ASN A 174 -12.41 1.62 4.11
CA ASN A 174 -12.99 0.39 4.67
C ASN A 174 -14.26 0.66 5.50
N LEU A 175 -14.52 1.92 5.86
CA LEU A 175 -15.72 2.32 6.60
C LEU A 175 -16.86 2.62 5.61
N ARG A 176 -17.66 1.61 5.27
CA ARG A 176 -18.71 1.69 4.23
C ARG A 176 -19.81 2.75 4.48
N TRP A 177 -19.90 3.24 5.70
CA TRP A 177 -20.94 4.19 6.13
C TRP A 177 -20.48 5.65 6.11
N ARG A 178 -19.21 5.92 5.79
CA ARG A 178 -18.61 7.26 5.82
C ARG A 178 -17.81 7.52 4.55
N SER A 179 -18.03 8.67 3.92
CA SER A 179 -17.30 9.16 2.75
C SER A 179 -16.67 10.54 2.94
N SER A 180 -16.83 11.13 4.12
CA SER A 180 -16.20 12.41 4.47
C SER A 180 -15.89 12.52 5.96
N GLU A 181 -14.95 13.38 6.30
CA GLU A 181 -14.56 13.72 7.67
C GLU A 181 -14.08 15.16 7.75
N LYS A 182 -14.45 15.85 8.85
CA LYS A 182 -14.01 17.23 9.09
C LYS A 182 -12.83 17.25 10.07
N PHE A 183 -11.86 18.08 9.75
CA PHE A 183 -10.70 18.35 10.61
C PHE A 183 -10.61 19.85 10.85
N ASP A 184 -10.24 20.25 12.06
CA ASP A 184 -9.67 21.58 12.23
C ASP A 184 -8.26 21.64 11.59
N LEU A 185 -7.76 22.86 11.34
CA LEU A 185 -6.48 22.98 10.62
C LEU A 185 -5.29 22.44 11.41
N GLU A 186 -5.31 22.54 12.75
CA GLU A 186 -4.24 22.02 13.59
C GLU A 186 -4.27 20.49 13.63
N GLY A 187 -5.44 19.90 13.75
CA GLY A 187 -5.63 18.45 13.67
C GLY A 187 -5.16 17.88 12.33
N LEU A 188 -5.52 18.53 11.21
CA LEU A 188 -5.02 18.11 9.91
C LEU A 188 -3.49 18.22 9.80
N ARG A 189 -2.89 19.33 10.25
CA ARG A 189 -1.42 19.48 10.28
C ARG A 189 -0.76 18.39 11.10
N ALA A 190 -1.32 18.11 12.27
CA ALA A 190 -0.79 17.11 13.19
C ALA A 190 -0.81 15.71 12.59
N VAL A 191 -1.93 15.30 11.99
CA VAL A 191 -2.05 13.98 11.35
C VAL A 191 -1.17 13.89 10.10
N LEU A 192 -1.06 14.94 9.29
CA LEU A 192 -0.15 14.97 8.14
C LEU A 192 1.34 14.99 8.55
N GLY A 193 1.66 15.10 9.83
CA GLY A 193 3.03 15.18 10.31
C GLY A 193 3.74 16.47 9.90
N VAL A 194 3.00 17.58 9.81
CA VAL A 194 3.59 18.92 9.56
C VAL A 194 4.33 19.36 10.81
N PRO A 195 5.64 19.66 10.73
CA PRO A 195 6.39 20.08 11.90
C PRO A 195 5.81 21.35 12.53
N LYS A 196 5.85 21.43 13.87
CA LYS A 196 5.36 22.59 14.61
C LYS A 196 6.00 23.88 14.08
N GLY A 197 5.18 24.90 13.85
CA GLY A 197 5.61 26.19 13.29
C GLY A 197 5.89 26.22 11.80
N LYS A 198 5.69 25.11 11.06
CA LYS A 198 5.78 25.07 9.61
C LYS A 198 4.39 25.10 8.96
N LEU A 199 4.32 25.62 7.74
CA LEU A 199 3.10 25.72 6.93
C LEU A 199 1.91 26.33 7.71
N THR A 200 2.15 27.38 8.45
CA THR A 200 1.20 27.98 9.41
C THR A 200 -0.01 28.62 8.74
N THR A 201 0.12 29.11 7.51
CA THR A 201 -0.99 29.68 6.74
C THR A 201 -1.69 28.61 5.92
N TRP A 202 -3.00 28.76 5.72
CA TRP A 202 -3.77 27.88 4.84
C TRP A 202 -3.18 27.79 3.43
N SER A 203 -2.82 28.92 2.85
CA SER A 203 -2.26 28.96 1.48
C SER A 203 -0.97 28.14 1.37
N ASN A 204 -0.06 28.27 2.34
CA ASN A 204 1.18 27.50 2.34
C ASN A 204 0.92 26.01 2.61
N LEU A 205 0.02 25.68 3.54
CA LEU A 205 -0.36 24.29 3.81
C LEU A 205 -0.99 23.65 2.56
N LYS A 206 -1.93 24.36 1.92
CA LYS A 206 -2.59 23.90 0.70
C LYS A 206 -1.56 23.67 -0.42
N LEU A 207 -0.78 24.68 -0.77
CA LEU A 207 0.15 24.65 -1.90
C LEU A 207 1.28 23.63 -1.72
N ARG A 208 1.84 23.50 -0.52
CA ARG A 208 3.07 22.72 -0.29
C ARG A 208 2.86 21.32 0.30
N ALA A 209 1.68 21.04 0.85
CA ALA A 209 1.39 19.75 1.44
C ALA A 209 0.13 19.11 0.84
N ILE A 210 -1.01 19.83 0.84
CA ILE A 210 -2.30 19.23 0.50
C ILE A 210 -2.41 18.98 -1.02
N ASP A 211 -2.28 20.01 -1.85
CA ASP A 211 -2.52 19.89 -3.30
C ASP A 211 -1.58 18.85 -3.94
N PRO A 212 -0.26 18.83 -3.66
CA PRO A 212 0.61 17.78 -4.18
C PRO A 212 0.25 16.39 -3.67
N ALA A 213 -0.12 16.26 -2.40
CA ALA A 213 -0.51 14.98 -1.82
C ALA A 213 -1.81 14.44 -2.43
N VAL A 214 -2.83 15.29 -2.59
CA VAL A 214 -4.10 14.94 -3.23
C VAL A 214 -3.86 14.52 -4.69
N ALA A 215 -3.04 15.26 -5.42
CA ALA A 215 -2.71 14.95 -6.81
C ALA A 215 -2.03 13.58 -6.94
N GLU A 216 -1.03 13.27 -6.09
CA GLU A 216 -0.35 11.98 -6.10
C GLU A 216 -1.28 10.83 -5.71
N VAL A 217 -2.08 10.97 -4.64
CA VAL A 217 -3.03 9.94 -4.22
C VAL A 217 -4.08 9.69 -5.31
N ASN A 218 -4.60 10.76 -5.91
CA ASN A 218 -5.57 10.64 -6.99
C ASN A 218 -4.99 10.02 -8.27
N ALA A 219 -3.72 10.21 -8.56
CA ALA A 219 -3.09 9.61 -9.73
C ALA A 219 -2.75 8.13 -9.51
N LEU A 220 -2.31 7.74 -8.32
CA LEU A 220 -1.60 6.48 -8.07
C LEU A 220 -2.41 5.44 -7.27
N SER A 221 -3.46 5.85 -6.54
CA SER A 221 -4.25 4.94 -5.70
C SER A 221 -5.59 4.58 -6.35
N ASP A 222 -6.29 3.65 -5.74
CA ASP A 222 -7.66 3.23 -6.10
C ASP A 222 -8.76 4.14 -5.57
N TYR A 223 -8.39 5.24 -4.89
CA TYR A 223 -9.32 6.24 -4.35
C TYR A 223 -9.17 7.59 -5.04
N VAL A 224 -10.27 8.34 -5.08
CA VAL A 224 -10.29 9.78 -5.30
C VAL A 224 -10.43 10.46 -3.96
N VAL A 225 -9.68 11.54 -3.77
CA VAL A 225 -9.64 12.34 -2.56
C VAL A 225 -9.84 13.80 -2.89
N GLU A 226 -10.65 14.48 -2.12
CA GLU A 226 -10.83 15.92 -2.14
C GLU A 226 -10.65 16.51 -0.74
N ILE A 227 -10.03 17.67 -0.65
CA ILE A 227 -9.92 18.45 0.59
C ILE A 227 -10.49 19.85 0.34
N ALA A 228 -11.67 20.09 0.87
CA ALA A 228 -12.39 21.35 0.73
C ALA A 228 -12.25 22.22 1.98
N PRO A 229 -11.91 23.53 1.86
CA PRO A 229 -11.82 24.42 3.01
C PRO A 229 -13.20 24.83 3.49
N ILE A 230 -13.36 24.86 4.82
CA ILE A 230 -14.54 25.40 5.51
C ILE A 230 -14.12 26.74 6.15
N LYS A 231 -14.82 27.80 5.79
CA LYS A 231 -14.50 29.18 6.22
C LYS A 231 -15.46 29.63 7.33
N SER A 232 -14.91 30.42 8.24
CA SER A 232 -15.69 31.31 9.13
C SER A 232 -15.28 32.74 8.81
N GLY A 233 -16.17 33.50 8.17
CA GLY A 233 -15.84 34.77 7.57
C GLY A 233 -14.77 34.64 6.48
N ARG A 234 -13.66 35.38 6.65
CA ARG A 234 -12.51 35.33 5.70
C ARG A 234 -11.47 34.26 6.03
N ARG A 235 -11.56 33.60 7.18
CA ARG A 235 -10.56 32.63 7.65
C ARG A 235 -11.02 31.20 7.40
N VAL A 236 -10.13 30.35 6.91
CA VAL A 236 -10.33 28.90 6.89
C VAL A 236 -10.08 28.38 8.31
N THR A 237 -11.07 27.75 8.88
CA THR A 237 -11.03 27.18 10.26
C THR A 237 -10.94 25.65 10.25
N HIS A 238 -11.61 25.05 9.29
CA HIS A 238 -11.67 23.59 9.14
C HIS A 238 -11.49 23.22 7.68
N VAL A 239 -11.32 21.93 7.45
CA VAL A 239 -11.36 21.31 6.11
C VAL A 239 -12.27 20.10 6.16
N GLU A 240 -12.88 19.78 5.04
CA GLU A 240 -13.59 18.54 4.82
C GLU A 240 -12.78 17.66 3.89
N LEU A 241 -12.32 16.53 4.39
CA LEU A 241 -11.72 15.44 3.60
C LEU A 241 -12.86 14.57 3.09
N ARG A 242 -12.95 14.38 1.77
CA ARG A 242 -13.89 13.49 1.10
C ARG A 242 -13.11 12.42 0.35
N TRP A 243 -13.66 11.22 0.27
CA TRP A 243 -13.05 10.11 -0.47
C TRP A 243 -14.10 9.18 -1.04
N TRP A 244 -13.79 8.59 -2.17
CA TRP A 244 -14.57 7.51 -2.79
C TRP A 244 -13.67 6.61 -3.62
N LYS A 245 -14.10 5.38 -3.79
CA LYS A 245 -13.37 4.42 -4.60
C LYS A 245 -13.56 4.75 -6.07
N LYS A 246 -12.48 4.66 -6.86
CA LYS A 246 -12.54 4.84 -8.31
C LYS A 246 -13.32 3.70 -8.96
N ASP A 247 -13.95 3.99 -10.08
CA ASP A 247 -14.49 2.97 -10.98
C ASP A 247 -13.37 2.15 -11.66
N GLY A 248 -13.76 1.13 -12.43
CA GLY A 248 -12.79 0.27 -13.11
C GLY A 248 -11.87 1.02 -14.08
N ALA A 249 -12.39 2.03 -14.79
CA ALA A 249 -11.61 2.86 -15.72
C ALA A 249 -10.56 3.70 -14.96
N GLY A 250 -10.97 4.32 -13.86
CA GLY A 250 -10.10 5.11 -12.98
C GLY A 250 -9.02 4.26 -12.30
N GLN A 251 -9.36 3.04 -11.85
CA GLN A 251 -8.38 2.09 -11.29
C GLN A 251 -7.38 1.65 -12.36
N GLY A 252 -7.83 1.36 -13.59
CA GLY A 252 -6.96 1.03 -14.71
C GLY A 252 -6.04 2.19 -15.10
N ALA A 253 -6.50 3.44 -15.02
CA ALA A 253 -5.65 4.61 -15.24
C ALA A 253 -4.56 4.74 -14.15
N ALA A 254 -4.90 4.53 -12.88
CA ALA A 254 -3.94 4.54 -11.78
C ALA A 254 -2.88 3.43 -11.94
N ALA A 255 -3.29 2.23 -12.31
CA ALA A 255 -2.36 1.12 -12.55
C ALA A 255 -1.39 1.44 -13.72
N ARG A 256 -1.88 2.02 -14.82
CA ARG A 256 -1.02 2.46 -15.92
C ARG A 256 -0.01 3.54 -15.49
N GLU A 257 -0.44 4.52 -14.67
CA GLU A 257 0.48 5.55 -14.16
C GLU A 257 1.53 4.97 -13.20
N LEU A 258 1.18 3.97 -12.39
CA LEU A 258 2.13 3.25 -11.54
C LEU A 258 3.21 2.53 -12.36
N GLN A 259 2.82 1.85 -13.42
CA GLN A 259 3.72 1.13 -14.32
C GLN A 259 4.50 2.06 -15.26
N GLY A 260 4.03 3.30 -15.45
CA GLY A 260 4.64 4.30 -16.29
C GLY A 260 5.96 4.84 -15.74
N SER A 261 6.70 5.55 -16.60
CA SER A 261 7.97 6.19 -16.22
C SER A 261 7.78 7.13 -15.04
N LYS A 262 8.67 7.05 -14.05
CA LYS A 262 8.74 8.02 -12.95
C LYS A 262 9.18 9.41 -13.42
N VAL A 263 9.92 9.47 -14.55
CA VAL A 263 10.35 10.74 -15.15
C VAL A 263 9.12 11.47 -15.69
N GLY A 264 8.99 12.74 -15.33
CA GLY A 264 7.85 13.57 -15.73
C GLY A 264 6.53 13.25 -15.02
N ARG A 265 6.48 12.25 -14.12
CA ARG A 265 5.26 11.90 -13.37
C ARG A 265 4.67 13.09 -12.62
N ALA A 266 5.49 13.90 -11.96
CA ALA A 266 5.02 15.08 -11.23
C ALA A 266 4.30 16.07 -12.17
N ALA A 267 4.80 16.27 -13.38
CA ALA A 267 4.18 17.14 -14.38
C ALA A 267 2.88 16.55 -14.93
N ARG A 268 2.83 15.23 -15.18
CA ARG A 268 1.59 14.55 -15.61
C ARG A 268 0.53 14.60 -14.51
N VAL A 269 0.91 14.32 -13.27
CA VAL A 269 0.01 14.37 -12.11
C VAL A 269 -0.51 15.79 -11.85
N ALA A 270 0.33 16.80 -12.07
CA ALA A 270 -0.06 18.21 -11.95
C ALA A 270 -0.84 18.74 -13.18
N GLY A 271 -1.00 17.95 -14.25
CA GLY A 271 -1.62 18.37 -15.49
C GLY A 271 -0.83 19.47 -16.24
N THR A 272 0.45 19.62 -15.90
CA THR A 272 1.36 20.62 -16.53
C THR A 272 2.28 19.97 -17.56
N ALA A 273 2.21 18.66 -17.74
CA ALA A 273 2.85 18.02 -18.87
C ALA A 273 2.09 18.47 -20.12
N GLU A 274 2.75 19.14 -21.05
CA GLU A 274 2.28 19.16 -22.43
C GLU A 274 2.07 17.69 -22.82
N GLU A 275 0.86 17.33 -23.28
CA GLU A 275 0.67 16.00 -23.88
C GLU A 275 1.81 15.83 -24.87
N PRO A 276 2.69 14.86 -24.71
CA PRO A 276 3.69 14.60 -25.72
C PRO A 276 2.88 14.38 -26.98
N ALA A 277 3.09 15.23 -27.98
CA ALA A 277 2.49 15.06 -29.30
C ALA A 277 2.58 13.57 -29.62
N ALA A 278 1.43 12.93 -29.86
CA ALA A 278 1.27 11.47 -29.87
C ALA A 278 2.55 10.85 -30.43
N PRO A 279 3.25 10.01 -29.67
CA PRO A 279 4.59 9.61 -30.06
C PRO A 279 4.50 9.21 -31.52
N LEU A 280 5.22 9.94 -32.39
CA LEU A 280 5.41 9.54 -33.78
C LEU A 280 5.72 8.06 -33.65
N ARG A 281 4.77 7.21 -34.07
CA ARG A 281 4.83 5.75 -33.89
C ARG A 281 6.28 5.38 -34.06
N PRO A 282 6.99 4.88 -33.05
CA PRO A 282 8.37 4.50 -33.26
C PRO A 282 8.27 3.57 -34.46
N ARG A 283 8.98 3.93 -35.53
CA ARG A 283 9.25 2.99 -36.61
C ARG A 283 9.66 1.73 -35.88
N PRO A 284 8.99 0.58 -36.10
CA PRO A 284 9.29 -0.63 -35.34
C PRO A 284 10.80 -0.85 -35.48
N ALA A 285 11.56 -0.50 -34.42
CA ALA A 285 12.75 -1.23 -34.14
C ALA A 285 12.24 -2.67 -34.12
N THR A 286 12.78 -3.52 -34.93
CA THR A 286 12.50 -4.94 -34.97
C THR A 286 12.48 -5.48 -33.55
N MET A 287 11.36 -5.27 -32.85
CA MET A 287 11.05 -6.10 -31.70
C MET A 287 10.85 -7.48 -32.30
N ASP A 288 11.68 -8.43 -31.86
CA ASP A 288 11.37 -9.83 -32.04
C ASP A 288 9.90 -10.00 -31.63
N ARG A 289 9.02 -10.04 -32.63
CA ARG A 289 7.60 -10.29 -32.43
C ARG A 289 7.49 -11.71 -31.94
N VAL A 290 7.41 -11.88 -30.64
CA VAL A 290 7.03 -13.14 -30.04
C VAL A 290 5.54 -13.32 -30.34
N GLY A 291 5.21 -13.76 -31.57
CA GLY A 291 3.94 -14.21 -32.06
C GLY A 291 2.73 -13.25 -31.94
N ALA A 292 1.78 -13.32 -32.85
CA ALA A 292 0.53 -12.57 -32.80
C ALA A 292 -0.25 -12.85 -31.51
N PRO A 293 -0.96 -11.85 -30.92
CA PRO A 293 -1.80 -12.07 -29.75
C PRO A 293 -2.92 -13.07 -30.08
N LEU A 294 -3.14 -14.05 -29.18
CA LEU A 294 -4.25 -14.98 -29.29
C LEU A 294 -5.59 -14.28 -28.99
N ARG A 295 -6.66 -14.76 -29.60
CA ARG A 295 -8.02 -14.23 -29.39
C ARG A 295 -8.59 -14.67 -28.05
N THR A 296 -9.48 -13.86 -27.49
CA THR A 296 -10.16 -14.17 -26.22
C THR A 296 -10.88 -15.51 -26.26
N GLU A 297 -11.56 -15.82 -27.40
CA GLU A 297 -12.28 -17.07 -27.61
C GLU A 297 -11.35 -18.30 -27.59
N THR A 298 -10.09 -18.12 -27.92
CA THR A 298 -9.07 -19.18 -27.86
C THR A 298 -8.76 -19.57 -26.43
N TYR A 299 -8.62 -18.58 -25.53
CA TYR A 299 -8.42 -18.84 -24.10
C TYR A 299 -9.66 -19.48 -23.46
N GLU A 300 -10.86 -19.08 -23.84
CA GLU A 300 -12.10 -19.70 -23.36
C GLU A 300 -12.21 -21.14 -23.84
N THR A 301 -11.91 -21.41 -25.14
CA THR A 301 -11.88 -22.76 -25.68
C THR A 301 -10.84 -23.64 -25.00
N ALA A 302 -9.67 -23.12 -24.75
CA ALA A 302 -8.60 -23.82 -24.03
C ALA A 302 -9.03 -24.19 -22.61
N ARG A 303 -9.68 -23.27 -21.91
CA ARG A 303 -10.18 -23.46 -20.52
C ARG A 303 -11.27 -24.53 -20.46
N LEU A 304 -12.17 -24.53 -21.44
CA LEU A 304 -13.25 -25.52 -21.52
C LEU A 304 -12.74 -26.92 -21.86
N ARG A 305 -11.74 -27.03 -22.73
CA ARG A 305 -11.21 -28.32 -23.19
C ARG A 305 -10.23 -28.97 -22.22
N HIS A 306 -9.52 -28.15 -21.44
CA HIS A 306 -8.47 -28.60 -20.51
C HIS A 306 -8.64 -27.93 -19.14
N PRO A 307 -9.71 -28.25 -18.38
CA PRO A 307 -9.93 -27.71 -17.04
C PRO A 307 -8.80 -28.14 -16.11
N GLY A 308 -8.34 -27.23 -15.25
CA GLY A 308 -7.29 -27.48 -14.26
C GLY A 308 -5.89 -27.03 -14.68
N TYR A 309 -5.64 -26.76 -15.96
CA TYR A 309 -4.35 -26.21 -16.40
C TYR A 309 -4.31 -24.68 -16.30
N ASP A 310 -3.14 -24.13 -15.95
CA ASP A 310 -2.86 -22.70 -16.11
C ASP A 310 -2.59 -22.39 -17.58
N ILE A 311 -3.58 -21.77 -18.24
CA ILE A 311 -3.56 -21.51 -19.68
C ILE A 311 -2.42 -20.56 -20.04
N TYR A 312 -2.13 -19.57 -19.21
CA TYR A 312 -1.07 -18.59 -19.45
C TYR A 312 0.32 -19.21 -19.32
N PHE A 313 0.46 -20.16 -18.39
CA PHE A 313 1.68 -20.96 -18.30
C PHE A 313 1.88 -21.79 -19.58
N VAL A 314 0.85 -22.51 -20.03
CA VAL A 314 0.94 -23.32 -21.27
C VAL A 314 1.17 -22.45 -22.50
N GLU A 315 0.61 -21.22 -22.53
CA GLU A 315 0.91 -20.25 -23.59
C GLU A 315 2.39 -19.85 -23.57
N SER A 316 2.96 -19.61 -22.40
CA SER A 316 4.37 -19.24 -22.28
C SER A 316 5.29 -20.36 -22.78
N GLU A 317 4.95 -21.63 -22.48
CA GLU A 317 5.64 -22.81 -22.99
C GLU A 317 5.53 -22.92 -24.51
N TRP A 318 4.32 -22.71 -25.06
CA TRP A 318 4.13 -22.68 -26.50
C TRP A 318 4.94 -21.59 -27.20
N ARG A 319 4.93 -20.37 -26.66
CA ARG A 319 5.73 -19.26 -27.20
C ARG A 319 7.23 -19.53 -27.11
N SER A 320 7.67 -20.15 -26.04
CA SER A 320 9.07 -20.57 -25.88
C SER A 320 9.47 -21.66 -26.89
N TRP A 321 8.61 -22.65 -27.09
CA TRP A 321 8.79 -23.72 -28.07
C TRP A 321 8.75 -23.22 -29.52
N SER A 322 8.00 -22.17 -29.81
CA SER A 322 7.85 -21.56 -31.12
C SER A 322 9.00 -20.65 -31.50
N ARG A 323 9.88 -20.29 -30.56
CA ARG A 323 11.04 -19.44 -30.85
C ARG A 323 11.94 -20.08 -31.91
N GLY A 324 12.25 -19.31 -32.97
CA GLY A 324 13.10 -19.76 -34.08
C GLY A 324 12.40 -20.69 -35.07
N LYS A 325 11.08 -20.88 -35.00
CA LYS A 325 10.27 -21.56 -36.00
C LYS A 325 9.48 -20.56 -36.83
N ASP A 326 9.05 -20.96 -38.02
CA ASP A 326 8.19 -20.15 -38.86
C ASP A 326 6.87 -19.82 -38.11
N GLU A 327 6.44 -18.58 -38.25
CA GLU A 327 5.20 -18.10 -37.59
C GLU A 327 4.00 -18.83 -38.22
N PRO A 328 3.12 -19.46 -37.41
CA PRO A 328 1.97 -20.19 -37.92
C PRO A 328 0.98 -19.25 -38.60
N GLN A 329 0.37 -19.65 -39.70
CA GLN A 329 -0.66 -18.89 -40.41
C GLN A 329 -1.88 -18.60 -39.50
N ASP A 330 -2.18 -19.51 -38.58
CA ASP A 330 -3.25 -19.39 -37.61
C ASP A 330 -2.67 -19.67 -36.19
N PRO A 331 -2.25 -18.62 -35.44
CA PRO A 331 -1.70 -18.78 -34.11
C PRO A 331 -2.67 -19.40 -33.10
N ASP A 332 -3.97 -19.10 -33.22
CA ASP A 332 -5.00 -19.61 -32.31
C ASP A 332 -5.15 -21.13 -32.44
N ARG A 333 -5.22 -21.63 -33.68
CA ARG A 333 -5.29 -23.05 -33.95
C ARG A 333 -4.02 -23.79 -33.58
N ALA A 334 -2.87 -23.18 -33.82
CA ALA A 334 -1.56 -23.72 -33.43
C ALA A 334 -1.40 -23.86 -31.93
N PHE A 335 -1.81 -22.84 -31.16
CA PHE A 335 -1.81 -22.89 -29.72
C PHE A 335 -2.72 -23.98 -29.18
N LEU A 336 -3.97 -24.10 -29.67
CA LEU A 336 -4.90 -25.13 -29.21
C LEU A 336 -4.38 -26.55 -29.50
N ALA A 337 -3.72 -26.75 -30.64
CA ALA A 337 -3.08 -28.02 -30.97
C ALA A 337 -1.89 -28.33 -30.04
N PHE A 338 -1.04 -27.34 -29.75
CA PHE A 338 0.05 -27.48 -28.79
C PHE A 338 -0.48 -27.82 -27.41
N PHE A 339 -1.52 -27.10 -26.94
CA PHE A 339 -2.10 -27.31 -25.62
C PHE A 339 -2.61 -28.74 -25.45
N ARG A 340 -3.31 -29.27 -26.45
CA ARG A 340 -3.76 -30.67 -26.43
C ARG A 340 -2.59 -31.63 -26.21
N THR A 341 -1.52 -31.49 -27.00
CA THR A 341 -0.33 -32.32 -26.89
C THR A 341 0.40 -32.13 -25.54
N TYR A 342 0.37 -30.92 -25.03
CA TYR A 342 0.93 -30.60 -23.70
C TYR A 342 0.15 -31.33 -22.61
N ALA A 343 -1.18 -31.26 -22.63
CA ALA A 343 -2.04 -31.93 -21.66
C ALA A 343 -1.92 -33.46 -21.70
N GLU A 344 -1.74 -34.04 -22.90
CA GLU A 344 -1.48 -35.48 -23.03
C GLU A 344 -0.15 -35.92 -22.40
N ARG A 345 0.88 -35.06 -22.44
CA ARG A 345 2.20 -35.34 -21.86
C ARG A 345 2.35 -35.02 -20.38
N HIS A 346 1.50 -34.16 -19.86
CA HIS A 346 1.51 -33.69 -18.48
C HIS A 346 0.12 -33.81 -17.85
N PRO A 347 -0.40 -35.04 -17.68
CA PRO A 347 -1.71 -35.26 -17.04
C PRO A 347 -1.72 -34.71 -15.61
N ILE A 348 -2.81 -34.03 -15.23
CA ILE A 348 -3.05 -33.46 -13.89
C ILE A 348 -3.67 -34.53 -13.00
#